data_5776c694c2f7a7177817edb33f24c472
#
_entry.id   5776c694c2f7a7177817edb33f24c472
#
_cell.length_a   1.000
_cell.length_b   1.000
_cell.length_c   1.000
_cell.angle_alpha   90.00
_cell.angle_beta   90.00
_cell.angle_gamma   90.00
#
_symmetry.space_group_name_H-M   'P 1'
#
loop_
_entity.id
_entity.type
_entity.pdbx_description
1 polymer ?
#
loop_
_entity_poly.entity_id
_entity_poly.type
_entity_poly.pdbx_seq_one_letter_code
_entity_poly.pdbx_strand_id
1 'polypeptide(L)'
;AMIKKGHGKIINICSMMSELGRETVSAYAAAKGGLKMLTRNICSEYGEYNIQCNGLGPGYIETPQTAPLREIQPDGSRHPFDQFICAKTPANRWLKPEELTGPAVFLASEASNAVNGHILYVDGGILAYIGKQPQ
;
A
#
# COMPACT_ATOMS: atom_id res chain seq x y z
N ALA A 1 1.69 25.76 -7.63
CA ALA A 1 0.23 25.90 -7.69
C ALA A 1 -0.42 25.81 -6.30
N MET A 2 -0.22 24.74 -5.55
CA MET A 2 -0.87 24.47 -4.26
C MET A 2 -0.57 25.55 -3.21
N ILE A 3 0.69 26.02 -3.10
CA ILE A 3 1.06 27.08 -2.17
C ILE A 3 0.23 28.36 -2.41
N LYS A 4 0.07 28.77 -3.68
CA LYS A 4 -0.74 29.94 -4.04
C LYS A 4 -2.23 29.74 -3.72
N LYS A 5 -2.74 28.50 -3.82
CA LYS A 5 -4.13 28.17 -3.47
C LYS A 5 -4.38 28.16 -1.97
N GLY A 6 -3.33 27.96 -1.16
CA GLY A 6 -3.43 27.81 0.29
C GLY A 6 -3.96 26.45 0.73
N HIS A 7 -3.96 25.45 -0.14
CA HIS A 7 -4.29 24.06 0.20
C HIS A 7 -3.84 23.09 -0.89
N GLY A 8 -3.65 21.83 -0.53
CA GLY A 8 -3.36 20.76 -1.49
C GLY A 8 -3.29 19.40 -0.83
N LYS A 9 -3.53 18.38 -1.62
CA LYS A 9 -3.40 16.97 -1.25
C LYS A 9 -2.50 16.26 -2.24
N ILE A 10 -1.52 15.54 -1.72
CA ILE A 10 -0.64 14.68 -2.51
C ILE A 10 -0.78 13.26 -1.96
N ILE A 11 -1.04 12.32 -2.83
CA ILE A 11 -1.16 10.90 -2.49
C ILE A 11 -0.10 10.15 -3.28
N ASN A 12 0.90 9.63 -2.61
CA ASN A 12 1.92 8.77 -3.22
C ASN A 12 1.51 7.31 -3.10
N ILE A 13 1.60 6.57 -4.19
CA ILE A 13 1.30 5.14 -4.16
C ILE A 13 2.53 4.38 -3.67
N CYS A 14 2.52 4.12 -2.39
CA CYS A 14 3.52 3.30 -1.71
C CYS A 14 3.20 1.82 -1.87
N SER A 15 3.76 0.99 -1.03
CA SER A 15 3.55 -0.46 -1.03
C SER A 15 3.86 -1.00 0.36
N MET A 16 3.40 -2.19 0.66
CA MET A 16 3.92 -2.91 1.82
C MET A 16 5.44 -3.14 1.70
N MET A 17 6.01 -3.11 0.48
CA MET A 17 7.46 -3.11 0.27
C MET A 17 8.12 -1.78 0.65
N SER A 18 7.39 -0.80 1.09
CA SER A 18 7.95 0.37 1.80
C SER A 18 8.37 0.04 3.24
N GLU A 19 7.96 -1.13 3.77
CA GLU A 19 8.25 -1.59 5.12
C GLU A 19 8.97 -2.94 5.16
N LEU A 20 8.65 -3.85 4.23
CA LEU A 20 9.12 -5.23 4.22
C LEU A 20 10.03 -5.49 3.02
N GLY A 21 11.00 -6.38 3.23
CA GLY A 21 11.76 -6.98 2.15
C GLY A 21 11.13 -8.28 1.66
N ARG A 22 11.29 -8.55 0.37
CA ARG A 22 10.95 -9.82 -0.26
C ARG A 22 12.02 -10.15 -1.29
N GLU A 23 12.31 -11.43 -1.45
CA GLU A 23 13.24 -11.91 -2.47
C GLU A 23 12.86 -11.38 -3.87
N THR A 24 13.83 -11.16 -4.71
CA THR A 24 13.72 -10.77 -6.13
C THR A 24 13.20 -9.38 -6.42
N VAL A 25 12.88 -8.55 -5.42
CA VAL A 25 12.29 -7.21 -5.63
C VAL A 25 13.10 -6.08 -4.99
N SER A 26 14.43 -6.21 -4.91
CA SER A 26 15.29 -5.23 -4.23
C SER A 26 15.14 -3.82 -4.80
N ALA A 27 15.15 -3.66 -6.13
CA ALA A 27 14.98 -2.35 -6.77
C ALA A 27 13.60 -1.74 -6.49
N TYR A 28 12.55 -2.56 -6.56
CA TYR A 28 11.19 -2.15 -6.23
C TYR A 28 11.08 -1.72 -4.76
N ALA A 29 11.62 -2.52 -3.84
CA ALA A 29 11.61 -2.19 -2.41
C ALA A 29 12.39 -0.90 -2.11
N ALA A 30 13.55 -0.70 -2.75
CA ALA A 30 14.32 0.54 -2.62
C ALA A 30 13.52 1.76 -3.11
N ALA A 31 12.83 1.64 -4.26
CA ALA A 31 11.99 2.70 -4.80
C ALA A 31 10.80 3.02 -3.86
N LYS A 32 10.11 2.00 -3.36
CA LYS A 32 8.95 2.17 -2.47
C LYS A 32 9.35 2.63 -1.07
N GLY A 33 10.50 2.22 -0.56
CA GLY A 33 11.09 2.74 0.67
C GLY A 33 11.47 4.21 0.53
N GLY A 34 12.10 4.58 -0.58
CA GLY A 34 12.41 5.97 -0.92
C GLY A 34 11.17 6.84 -1.05
N LEU A 35 10.11 6.32 -1.68
CA LEU A 35 8.84 7.04 -1.82
C LEU A 35 8.15 7.29 -0.45
N LYS A 36 8.23 6.33 0.47
CA LYS A 36 7.79 6.53 1.85
C LYS A 36 8.50 7.71 2.50
N MET A 37 9.84 7.77 2.40
CA MET A 37 10.60 8.86 2.97
C MET A 37 10.38 10.18 2.25
N LEU A 38 10.21 10.17 0.93
CA LEU A 38 9.84 11.36 0.17
C LEU A 38 8.49 11.93 0.64
N THR A 39 7.51 11.07 0.91
CA THR A 39 6.21 11.46 1.46
C THR A 39 6.37 12.23 2.78
N ARG A 40 7.23 11.74 3.67
CA ARG A 40 7.54 12.39 4.95
C ARG A 40 8.26 13.73 4.75
N ASN A 41 9.20 13.80 3.82
CA ASN A 41 9.92 15.03 3.53
C ASN A 41 8.99 16.10 2.94
N ILE A 42 8.12 15.76 2.01
CA ILE A 42 7.15 16.71 1.47
C ILE A 42 6.22 17.22 2.58
N CYS A 43 5.76 16.34 3.47
CA CYS A 43 5.02 16.75 4.65
C CYS A 43 5.79 17.79 5.47
N SER A 44 7.06 17.52 5.75
CA SER A 44 7.92 18.40 6.55
C SER A 44 8.16 19.77 5.88
N GLU A 45 8.37 19.78 4.58
CA GLU A 45 8.72 21.00 3.83
C GLU A 45 7.51 21.88 3.49
N TYR A 46 6.34 21.28 3.29
CA TYR A 46 5.18 21.98 2.74
C TYR A 46 3.93 21.98 3.65
N GLY A 47 4.01 21.35 4.82
CA GLY A 47 2.89 21.26 5.75
C GLY A 47 2.38 22.62 6.21
N GLU A 48 3.26 23.60 6.41
CA GLU A 48 2.90 24.96 6.82
C GLU A 48 2.03 25.69 5.77
N TYR A 49 2.06 25.24 4.52
CA TYR A 49 1.24 25.80 3.44
C TYR A 49 -0.12 25.13 3.29
N ASN A 50 -0.54 24.37 4.30
CA ASN A 50 -1.77 23.57 4.27
C ASN A 50 -1.77 22.54 3.13
N ILE A 51 -0.63 21.90 2.91
CA ILE A 51 -0.46 20.80 1.96
C ILE A 51 -0.22 19.53 2.74
N GLN A 52 -1.11 18.55 2.56
CA GLN A 52 -0.93 17.23 3.14
C GLN A 52 -0.39 16.27 2.08
N CYS A 53 0.69 15.59 2.42
CA CYS A 53 1.29 14.55 1.61
C CYS A 53 1.27 13.24 2.37
N ASN A 54 0.52 12.28 1.85
CA ASN A 54 0.37 10.96 2.45
C ASN A 54 0.64 9.87 1.42
N GLY A 55 0.90 8.69 1.91
CA GLY A 55 1.03 7.49 1.09
C GLY A 55 -0.21 6.62 1.19
N LEU A 56 -0.54 5.95 0.10
CA LEU A 56 -1.45 4.82 0.08
C LEU A 56 -0.63 3.57 -0.19
N GLY A 57 -0.58 2.64 0.75
CA GLY A 57 0.24 1.45 0.69
C GLY A 57 -0.58 0.18 0.50
N PRO A 58 -0.83 -0.25 -0.75
CA PRO A 58 -1.56 -1.49 -0.98
C PRO A 58 -0.76 -2.72 -0.58
N GLY A 59 -1.46 -3.76 -0.13
CA GLY A 59 -0.96 -5.12 -0.08
C GLY A 59 -1.04 -5.79 -1.45
N TYR A 60 -1.41 -7.05 -1.50
CA TYR A 60 -1.55 -7.80 -2.74
C TYR A 60 -2.95 -7.65 -3.32
N ILE A 61 -2.99 -7.08 -4.52
CA ILE A 61 -4.24 -6.68 -5.20
C ILE A 61 -4.45 -7.57 -6.42
N GLU A 62 -5.70 -7.99 -6.62
CA GLU A 62 -6.12 -8.69 -7.83
C GLU A 62 -6.12 -7.74 -9.03
N THR A 63 -5.15 -7.91 -9.90
CA THR A 63 -5.01 -7.11 -11.13
C THR A 63 -4.70 -8.04 -12.30
N PRO A 64 -4.85 -7.59 -13.55
CA PRO A 64 -4.37 -8.36 -14.70
C PRO A 64 -2.89 -8.72 -14.59
N GLN A 65 -2.07 -7.84 -14.04
CA GLN A 65 -0.63 -8.09 -13.84
C GLN A 65 -0.35 -9.21 -12.84
N THR A 66 -1.19 -9.37 -11.82
CA THR A 66 -1.04 -10.42 -10.80
C THR A 66 -1.82 -11.70 -11.12
N ALA A 67 -2.62 -11.71 -12.19
CA ALA A 67 -3.43 -12.86 -12.57
C ALA A 67 -2.62 -14.16 -12.75
N PRO A 68 -1.42 -14.14 -13.40
CA PRO A 68 -0.61 -15.36 -13.53
C PRO A 68 -0.22 -15.99 -12.19
N LEU A 69 -0.11 -15.18 -11.13
CA LEU A 69 0.27 -15.65 -9.79
C LEU A 69 -0.91 -16.26 -9.01
N ARG A 70 -2.09 -16.23 -9.58
CA ARG A 70 -3.35 -16.72 -8.98
C ARG A 70 -4.01 -17.80 -9.82
N GLU A 71 -3.38 -18.25 -10.91
CA GLU A 71 -3.92 -19.29 -11.79
C GLU A 71 -3.99 -20.64 -11.07
N ILE A 72 -5.10 -21.34 -11.28
CA ILE A 72 -5.24 -22.72 -10.81
C ILE A 72 -4.30 -23.60 -11.64
N GLN A 73 -3.53 -24.42 -10.95
CA GLN A 73 -2.54 -25.29 -11.56
C GLN A 73 -3.22 -26.47 -12.25
N PRO A 74 -2.53 -27.17 -13.19
CA PRO A 74 -3.10 -28.31 -13.92
C PRO A 74 -3.64 -29.44 -13.02
N ASP A 75 -3.07 -29.60 -11.81
CA ASP A 75 -3.53 -30.58 -10.82
C ASP A 75 -4.71 -30.10 -9.96
N GLY A 76 -5.26 -28.91 -10.25
CA GLY A 76 -6.35 -28.28 -9.52
C GLY A 76 -5.92 -27.53 -8.26
N SER A 77 -4.64 -27.51 -7.92
CA SER A 77 -4.13 -26.76 -6.77
C SER A 77 -4.03 -25.27 -7.07
N ARG A 78 -3.96 -24.47 -6.01
CA ARG A 78 -3.68 -23.03 -6.10
C ARG A 78 -2.21 -22.81 -6.43
N HIS A 79 -1.92 -21.74 -7.16
CA HIS A 79 -0.54 -21.33 -7.42
C HIS A 79 0.25 -21.17 -6.09
N PRO A 80 1.50 -21.65 -6.00
CA PRO A 80 2.27 -21.57 -4.76
C PRO A 80 2.38 -20.14 -4.21
N PHE A 81 2.51 -19.15 -5.08
CA PHE A 81 2.56 -17.74 -4.66
C PHE A 81 1.23 -17.27 -4.07
N ASP A 82 0.11 -17.68 -4.65
CA ASP A 82 -1.23 -17.41 -4.12
C ASP A 82 -1.40 -18.00 -2.72
N GLN A 83 -0.99 -19.25 -2.52
CA GLN A 83 -1.00 -19.89 -1.19
C GLN A 83 -0.16 -19.11 -0.18
N PHE A 84 1.05 -18.71 -0.59
CA PHE A 84 1.97 -17.93 0.25
C PHE A 84 1.34 -16.60 0.68
N ILE A 85 0.79 -15.83 -0.26
CA ILE A 85 0.19 -14.53 0.03
C ILE A 85 -1.03 -14.66 0.94
N CYS A 86 -1.92 -15.61 0.66
CA CYS A 86 -3.10 -15.84 1.50
C CYS A 86 -2.70 -16.26 2.93
N ALA A 87 -1.69 -17.11 3.06
CA ALA A 87 -1.19 -17.53 4.38
C ALA A 87 -0.58 -16.38 5.19
N LYS A 88 0.02 -15.39 4.53
CA LYS A 88 0.63 -14.21 5.15
C LYS A 88 -0.35 -13.06 5.39
N THR A 89 -1.54 -13.13 4.84
CA THR A 89 -2.56 -12.09 4.97
C THR A 89 -3.66 -12.55 5.92
N PRO A 90 -3.90 -11.88 7.06
CA PRO A 90 -4.98 -12.26 7.99
C PRO A 90 -6.35 -12.38 7.33
N ALA A 91 -6.65 -11.52 6.35
CA ALA A 91 -7.88 -11.60 5.57
C ALA A 91 -7.97 -12.88 4.72
N ASN A 92 -6.86 -13.62 4.58
CA ASN A 92 -6.75 -14.90 3.86
C ASN A 92 -7.21 -14.82 2.39
N ARG A 93 -6.95 -13.69 1.76
CA ARG A 93 -7.31 -13.42 0.36
C ARG A 93 -6.47 -12.29 -0.23
N TRP A 94 -6.47 -12.21 -1.54
CA TRP A 94 -6.07 -11.00 -2.24
C TRP A 94 -7.13 -9.93 -2.05
N LEU A 95 -6.73 -8.67 -2.16
CA LEU A 95 -7.64 -7.53 -2.11
C LEU A 95 -8.09 -7.17 -3.53
N LYS A 96 -9.23 -6.52 -3.62
CA LYS A 96 -9.75 -6.01 -4.90
C LYS A 96 -9.34 -4.55 -5.10
N PRO A 97 -9.13 -4.09 -6.35
CA PRO A 97 -8.81 -2.70 -6.64
C PRO A 97 -9.80 -1.70 -6.03
N GLU A 98 -11.08 -2.05 -6.00
CA GLU A 98 -12.16 -1.20 -5.46
C GLU A 98 -11.97 -0.92 -3.95
N GLU A 99 -11.27 -1.80 -3.24
CA GLU A 99 -11.02 -1.62 -1.80
C GLU A 99 -10.03 -0.49 -1.50
N LEU A 100 -9.34 0.01 -2.52
CA LEU A 100 -8.46 1.18 -2.40
C LEU A 100 -9.20 2.51 -2.58
N THR A 101 -10.42 2.48 -3.08
CA THR A 101 -11.20 3.68 -3.44
C THR A 101 -11.51 4.52 -2.20
N GLY A 102 -12.08 3.91 -1.16
CA GLY A 102 -12.40 4.60 0.10
C GLY A 102 -11.19 5.26 0.74
N PRO A 103 -10.10 4.54 0.96
CA PRO A 103 -8.86 5.11 1.47
C PRO A 103 -8.30 6.25 0.62
N ALA A 104 -8.33 6.14 -0.70
CA ALA A 104 -7.89 7.21 -1.61
C ALA A 104 -8.77 8.46 -1.48
N VAL A 105 -10.08 8.29 -1.45
CA VAL A 105 -11.04 9.40 -1.25
C VAL A 105 -10.83 10.06 0.11
N PHE A 106 -10.63 9.28 1.17
CA PHE A 106 -10.30 9.82 2.50
C PHE A 106 -9.06 10.70 2.44
N LEU A 107 -7.96 10.22 1.87
CA LEU A 107 -6.71 10.98 1.78
C LEU A 107 -6.82 12.21 0.86
N ALA A 108 -7.72 12.20 -0.10
CA ALA A 108 -7.96 13.32 -1.02
C ALA A 108 -8.93 14.37 -0.46
N SER A 109 -9.69 14.04 0.57
CA SER A 109 -10.77 14.86 1.10
C SER A 109 -10.34 15.69 2.32
N GLU A 110 -11.21 16.62 2.71
CA GLU A 110 -11.05 17.42 3.93
C GLU A 110 -11.06 16.56 5.21
N ALA A 111 -11.62 15.36 5.16
CA ALA A 111 -11.61 14.44 6.30
C ALA A 111 -10.18 14.07 6.76
N SER A 112 -9.18 14.23 5.89
CA SER A 112 -7.78 13.95 6.18
C SER A 112 -6.92 15.20 6.40
N ASN A 113 -7.51 16.35 6.68
CA ASN A 113 -6.76 17.62 6.80
C ASN A 113 -5.69 17.59 7.90
N ALA A 114 -5.87 16.82 8.95
CA ALA A 114 -4.89 16.66 10.02
C ALA A 114 -3.96 15.43 9.83
N VAL A 115 -4.16 14.66 8.76
CA VAL A 115 -3.33 13.50 8.43
C VAL A 115 -2.27 13.94 7.44
N ASN A 116 -1.00 13.87 7.84
CA ASN A 116 0.11 14.34 7.01
C ASN A 116 1.37 13.51 7.28
N GLY A 117 2.08 13.14 6.23
CA GLY A 117 3.28 12.31 6.32
C GLY A 117 3.01 10.85 6.67
N HIS A 118 1.77 10.41 6.63
CA HIS A 118 1.33 9.07 7.00
C HIS A 118 1.24 8.16 5.79
N ILE A 119 1.60 6.90 5.98
CA ILE A 119 1.35 5.87 4.97
C ILE A 119 0.18 5.03 5.45
N LEU A 120 -0.94 5.14 4.76
CA LEU A 120 -2.14 4.36 5.04
C LEU A 120 -2.04 3.03 4.30
N TYR A 121 -1.78 1.97 5.04
CA TYR A 121 -1.71 0.63 4.47
C TYR A 121 -3.10 0.01 4.34
N VAL A 122 -3.37 -0.49 3.13
CA VAL A 122 -4.59 -1.22 2.79
C VAL A 122 -4.14 -2.59 2.29
N ASP A 123 -3.92 -3.50 3.21
CA ASP A 123 -3.14 -4.72 2.98
C ASP A 123 -3.76 -6.00 3.54
N GLY A 124 -5.00 -5.92 4.02
CA GLY A 124 -5.66 -7.09 4.63
C GLY A 124 -5.02 -7.54 5.94
N GLY A 125 -4.13 -6.72 6.51
CA GLY A 125 -3.44 -6.98 7.77
C GLY A 125 -2.08 -7.62 7.66
N ILE A 126 -1.53 -7.78 6.46
CA ILE A 126 -0.25 -8.51 6.27
C ILE A 126 0.90 -7.87 7.06
N LEU A 127 0.98 -6.55 7.18
CA LEU A 127 2.03 -5.87 7.92
C LEU A 127 1.89 -6.02 9.45
N ALA A 128 0.73 -6.38 9.94
CA ALA A 128 0.45 -6.56 11.37
C ALA A 128 0.54 -8.03 11.83
N TYR A 129 1.01 -8.93 10.97
CA TYR A 129 0.75 -10.35 11.15
C TYR A 129 2.01 -11.20 11.10
N ILE A 130 2.24 -11.97 12.14
CA ILE A 130 3.38 -12.89 12.21
C ILE A 130 3.11 -14.24 11.53
N GLY A 131 1.86 -14.64 11.42
CA GLY A 131 1.46 -15.94 10.87
C GLY A 131 0.49 -16.69 11.78
N LYS A 132 -0.10 -17.77 11.25
CA LYS A 132 -0.94 -18.66 12.03
C LYS A 132 -0.11 -19.50 12.98
N GLN A 133 -0.63 -19.68 14.19
CA GLN A 133 -0.07 -20.61 15.16
C GLN A 133 -0.28 -22.05 14.66
N PRO A 134 0.71 -22.92 14.78
CA PRO A 134 0.53 -24.34 14.51
C PRO A 134 -0.56 -24.94 15.40
N GLN A 135 -1.36 -25.84 14.81
CA GLN A 135 -2.40 -26.58 15.54
C GLN A 135 -1.91 -27.97 15.85
#